data_ab07687d651aa8f9383732dac6fcb694
#
_entry.id   ab07687d651aa8f9383732dac6fcb694
#
_cell.length_a   1.000
_cell.length_b   1.000
_cell.length_c   1.000
_cell.angle_alpha   90.00
_cell.angle_beta   90.00
_cell.angle_gamma   90.00
#
_symmetry.space_group_name_H-M   'P 1'
#
loop_
_entity.id
_entity.type
_entity.pdbx_description
1 polymer ?
#
loop_
_entity_poly.entity_id
_entity_poly.type
_entity_poly.pdbx_seq_one_letter_code
_entity_poly.pdbx_strand_id
1 'polypeptide(L)'
;ISSRFTLVVSVAVIGCMFLIQMTFYSILRTTLEDHGRSTMQVANESIEMTLENNYNSLLQISQLMDTSGMIGHEFIQFMQAESYMQKHDTMLSVDELLTTATFSAGSNLAIYYDTVLDLNYLSGYQPVKTSFRPAQLPAIQQTGLLIFHAVHTSQSRFSNIPVVSLLRGTPSSASKDLAVYIEKPVDLDMLVDEYRKSYGYDLIFLQLDDSGTVLYSSSDAVPAGTQMTDIAESAE
;
A
#
# COMPACT_ATOMS: atom_id res chain seq x y z
N ILE A 1 -21.73 38.77 61.71
CA ILE A 1 -20.35 38.38 61.41
C ILE A 1 -20.28 36.94 60.82
N SER A 2 -21.06 36.00 61.33
CA SER A 2 -21.11 34.60 60.90
C SER A 2 -21.45 34.44 59.41
N SER A 3 -22.51 35.10 58.89
CA SER A 3 -22.95 34.99 57.50
C SER A 3 -21.88 35.39 56.46
N ARG A 4 -21.16 36.48 56.72
CA ARG A 4 -20.10 36.93 55.82
C ARG A 4 -18.91 35.98 55.77
N PHE A 5 -18.55 35.39 56.90
CA PHE A 5 -17.49 34.38 56.98
C PHE A 5 -17.87 33.10 56.19
N THR A 6 -19.10 32.63 56.37
CA THR A 6 -19.61 31.44 55.64
C THR A 6 -19.58 31.67 54.12
N LEU A 7 -19.97 32.86 53.68
CA LEU A 7 -19.98 33.23 52.26
C LEU A 7 -18.56 33.25 51.69
N VAL A 8 -17.59 33.83 52.40
CA VAL A 8 -16.18 33.85 51.92
C VAL A 8 -15.61 32.43 51.82
N VAL A 9 -15.86 31.60 52.85
CA VAL A 9 -15.39 30.21 52.85
C VAL A 9 -16.02 29.43 51.71
N SER A 10 -17.34 29.58 51.47
CA SER A 10 -18.04 28.91 50.37
C SER A 10 -17.48 29.30 49.02
N VAL A 11 -17.22 30.58 48.78
CA VAL A 11 -16.62 31.06 47.51
C VAL A 11 -15.20 30.50 47.32
N ALA A 12 -14.40 30.46 48.38
CA ALA A 12 -13.07 29.91 48.34
C ALA A 12 -13.06 28.41 48.01
N VAL A 13 -13.95 27.63 48.62
CA VAL A 13 -14.12 26.18 48.34
C VAL A 13 -14.56 25.94 46.89
N ILE A 14 -15.56 26.70 46.42
CA ILE A 14 -16.01 26.59 45.01
C ILE A 14 -14.89 26.94 44.05
N GLY A 15 -14.12 28.02 44.32
CA GLY A 15 -12.97 28.40 43.52
C GLY A 15 -11.87 27.33 43.48
N CYS A 16 -11.55 26.72 44.62
CA CYS A 16 -10.62 25.60 44.68
C CYS A 16 -11.09 24.37 43.90
N MET A 17 -12.37 24.01 44.04
CA MET A 17 -12.96 22.90 43.27
C MET A 17 -12.90 23.15 41.78
N PHE A 18 -13.18 24.38 41.32
CA PHE A 18 -13.11 24.74 39.91
C PHE A 18 -11.68 24.65 39.37
N LEU A 19 -10.68 25.11 40.12
CA LEU A 19 -9.26 25.00 39.76
C LEU A 19 -8.80 23.53 39.67
N ILE A 20 -9.23 22.70 40.63
CA ILE A 20 -8.90 21.28 40.61
C ILE A 20 -9.52 20.61 39.36
N GLN A 21 -10.78 20.91 39.05
CA GLN A 21 -11.44 20.38 37.87
C GLN A 21 -10.77 20.81 36.55
N MET A 22 -10.41 22.09 36.43
CA MET A 22 -9.67 22.60 35.25
C MET A 22 -8.31 21.92 35.09
N THR A 23 -7.55 21.79 36.20
CA THR A 23 -6.25 21.12 36.17
C THR A 23 -6.40 19.65 35.78
N PHE A 24 -7.36 18.95 36.38
CA PHE A 24 -7.65 17.55 36.06
C PHE A 24 -8.06 17.38 34.60
N TYR A 25 -8.94 18.23 34.10
CA TYR A 25 -9.36 18.19 32.69
C TYR A 25 -8.20 18.45 31.74
N SER A 26 -7.32 19.43 32.05
CA SER A 26 -6.12 19.72 31.26
C SER A 26 -5.16 18.53 31.21
N ILE A 27 -4.89 17.91 32.36
CA ILE A 27 -4.02 16.72 32.44
C ILE A 27 -4.62 15.56 31.65
N LEU A 28 -5.94 15.29 31.83
CA LEU A 28 -6.62 14.21 31.15
C LEU A 28 -6.59 14.41 29.63
N ARG A 29 -6.86 15.62 29.17
CA ARG A 29 -6.82 15.97 27.75
C ARG A 29 -5.42 15.72 27.17
N THR A 30 -4.37 16.27 27.80
CA THR A 30 -2.99 16.09 27.33
C THR A 30 -2.61 14.61 27.30
N THR A 31 -2.96 13.84 28.33
CA THR A 31 -2.68 12.41 28.39
C THR A 31 -3.38 11.64 27.28
N LEU A 32 -4.64 11.99 26.96
CA LEU A 32 -5.39 11.36 25.87
C LEU A 32 -4.81 11.74 24.49
N GLU A 33 -4.43 12.99 24.29
CA GLU A 33 -3.78 13.46 23.06
C GLU A 33 -2.44 12.76 22.84
N ASP A 34 -1.59 12.67 23.87
CA ASP A 34 -0.29 12.00 23.81
C ASP A 34 -0.44 10.51 23.56
N HIS A 35 -1.41 9.85 24.21
CA HIS A 35 -1.70 8.44 23.99
C HIS A 35 -2.20 8.19 22.57
N GLY A 36 -3.12 9.02 22.08
CA GLY A 36 -3.63 8.94 20.70
C GLY A 36 -2.51 9.11 19.67
N ARG A 37 -1.64 10.10 19.86
CA ARG A 37 -0.48 10.34 18.97
C ARG A 37 0.48 9.15 18.96
N SER A 38 0.82 8.62 20.15
CA SER A 38 1.70 7.44 20.26
C SER A 38 1.10 6.21 19.57
N THR A 39 -0.20 6.00 19.74
CA THR A 39 -0.92 4.89 19.06
C THR A 39 -0.89 5.05 17.53
N MET A 40 -1.17 6.24 17.02
CA MET A 40 -1.11 6.52 15.58
C MET A 40 0.30 6.32 15.02
N GLN A 41 1.33 6.71 15.77
CA GLN A 41 2.72 6.50 15.37
C GLN A 41 3.05 5.00 15.24
N VAL A 42 2.69 4.19 16.24
CA VAL A 42 2.90 2.74 16.21
C VAL A 42 2.14 2.08 15.06
N ALA A 43 0.89 2.51 14.82
CA ALA A 43 0.10 2.02 13.70
C ALA A 43 0.77 2.35 12.35
N ASN A 44 1.23 3.60 12.18
CA ASN A 44 1.91 4.03 10.97
C ASN A 44 3.20 3.24 10.73
N GLU A 45 4.06 3.09 11.74
CA GLU A 45 5.30 2.31 11.64
C GLU A 45 5.02 0.85 11.26
N SER A 46 3.97 0.24 11.80
CA SER A 46 3.58 -1.14 11.46
C SER A 46 3.09 -1.28 10.02
N ILE A 47 2.28 -0.33 9.55
CA ILE A 47 1.80 -0.31 8.16
C ILE A 47 2.96 -0.08 7.20
N GLU A 48 3.84 0.89 7.49
CA GLU A 48 5.03 1.18 6.70
C GLU A 48 5.92 -0.07 6.57
N MET A 49 6.22 -0.75 7.68
CA MET A 49 6.99 -2.00 7.67
C MET A 49 6.31 -3.10 6.84
N THR A 50 4.99 -3.20 6.90
CA THR A 50 4.22 -4.16 6.09
C THR A 50 4.32 -3.85 4.60
N LEU A 51 4.18 -2.58 4.22
CA LEU A 51 4.33 -2.14 2.84
C LEU A 51 5.75 -2.37 2.34
N GLU A 52 6.77 -2.01 3.12
CA GLU A 52 8.18 -2.22 2.78
C GLU A 52 8.49 -3.72 2.56
N ASN A 53 8.01 -4.60 3.43
CA ASN A 53 8.15 -6.05 3.27
C ASN A 53 7.47 -6.55 1.98
N ASN A 54 6.32 -5.99 1.63
CA ASN A 54 5.62 -6.32 0.39
C ASN A 54 6.43 -5.86 -0.83
N TYR A 55 6.97 -4.64 -0.83
CA TYR A 55 7.82 -4.15 -1.91
C TYR A 55 9.10 -4.97 -2.07
N ASN A 56 9.75 -5.34 -0.96
CA ASN A 56 10.92 -6.22 -0.99
C ASN A 56 10.60 -7.59 -1.59
N SER A 57 9.43 -8.14 -1.27
CA SER A 57 8.95 -9.40 -1.85
C SER A 57 8.71 -9.28 -3.36
N LEU A 58 8.09 -8.18 -3.83
CA LEU A 58 7.90 -7.89 -5.25
C LEU A 58 9.25 -7.78 -5.98
N LEU A 59 10.23 -7.11 -5.35
CA LEU A 59 11.57 -6.97 -5.91
C LEU A 59 12.24 -8.34 -6.10
N GLN A 60 12.12 -9.25 -5.12
CA GLN A 60 12.66 -10.62 -5.23
C GLN A 60 12.03 -11.38 -6.39
N ILE A 61 10.70 -11.35 -6.55
CA ILE A 61 10.05 -12.00 -7.69
C ILE A 61 10.52 -11.38 -9.00
N SER A 62 10.62 -10.06 -9.07
CA SER A 62 11.07 -9.37 -10.27
C SER A 62 12.50 -9.75 -10.68
N GLN A 63 13.37 -10.08 -9.71
CA GLN A 63 14.71 -10.58 -9.99
C GLN A 63 14.70 -12.00 -10.60
N LEU A 64 13.78 -12.86 -10.16
CA LEU A 64 13.59 -14.19 -10.77
C LEU A 64 13.05 -14.10 -12.19
N MET A 65 12.24 -13.08 -12.48
CA MET A 65 11.66 -12.83 -13.80
C MET A 65 12.61 -12.04 -14.73
N ASP A 66 13.67 -11.44 -14.21
CA ASP A 66 14.69 -10.77 -15.04
C ASP A 66 15.39 -11.78 -15.96
N THR A 67 15.94 -11.31 -17.05
CA THR A 67 16.64 -12.12 -18.06
C THR A 67 17.76 -13.01 -17.50
N SER A 68 18.38 -12.58 -16.39
CA SER A 68 19.37 -13.34 -15.65
C SER A 68 18.78 -14.29 -14.60
N GLY A 69 17.50 -14.18 -14.31
CA GLY A 69 16.79 -15.00 -13.34
C GLY A 69 16.28 -16.31 -13.95
N MET A 70 15.88 -17.24 -13.10
CA MET A 70 15.43 -18.58 -13.52
C MET A 70 14.19 -18.50 -14.44
N ILE A 71 13.20 -17.71 -14.09
CA ILE A 71 11.97 -17.57 -14.87
C ILE A 71 12.25 -16.79 -16.17
N GLY A 72 13.08 -15.75 -16.09
CA GLY A 72 13.46 -14.98 -17.26
C GLY A 72 14.25 -15.78 -18.28
N HIS A 73 15.09 -16.71 -17.85
CA HIS A 73 15.81 -17.61 -18.75
C HIS A 73 14.85 -18.49 -19.55
N GLU A 74 13.88 -19.12 -18.90
CA GLU A 74 12.85 -19.94 -19.56
C GLU A 74 11.96 -19.08 -20.49
N PHE A 75 11.65 -17.86 -20.07
CA PHE A 75 10.89 -16.94 -20.91
C PHE A 75 11.63 -16.53 -22.18
N ILE A 76 12.96 -16.35 -22.13
CA ILE A 76 13.78 -16.09 -23.32
C ILE A 76 13.75 -17.30 -24.24
N GLN A 77 13.84 -18.52 -23.72
CA GLN A 77 13.72 -19.74 -24.52
C GLN A 77 12.35 -19.82 -25.22
N PHE A 78 11.28 -19.47 -24.51
CA PHE A 78 9.93 -19.36 -25.10
C PHE A 78 9.91 -18.36 -26.27
N MET A 79 10.50 -17.17 -26.10
CA MET A 79 10.54 -16.15 -27.15
C MET A 79 11.39 -16.56 -28.36
N GLN A 80 12.41 -17.37 -28.17
CA GLN A 80 13.35 -17.85 -29.22
C GLN A 80 12.89 -19.15 -29.88
N ALA A 81 11.89 -19.84 -29.30
CA ALA A 81 11.44 -21.13 -29.84
C ALA A 81 10.86 -20.99 -31.25
N GLU A 82 11.36 -21.78 -32.18
CA GLU A 82 10.93 -21.78 -33.57
C GLU A 82 9.73 -22.70 -33.84
N SER A 83 9.66 -23.84 -33.12
CA SER A 83 8.60 -24.81 -33.30
C SER A 83 7.44 -24.59 -32.30
N TYR A 84 6.23 -24.94 -32.75
CA TYR A 84 5.04 -24.89 -31.89
C TYR A 84 5.19 -25.74 -30.61
N MET A 85 5.78 -26.94 -30.73
CA MET A 85 5.97 -27.82 -29.58
C MET A 85 6.93 -27.21 -28.56
N GLN A 86 8.06 -26.66 -29.00
CA GLN A 86 8.99 -25.96 -28.10
C GLN A 86 8.34 -24.76 -27.42
N LYS A 87 7.58 -23.96 -28.17
CA LYS A 87 6.82 -22.83 -27.58
C LYS A 87 5.85 -23.30 -26.51
N HIS A 88 5.13 -24.38 -26.77
CA HIS A 88 4.18 -24.94 -25.84
C HIS A 88 4.86 -25.42 -24.55
N ASP A 89 5.94 -26.20 -24.69
CA ASP A 89 6.65 -26.80 -23.56
C ASP A 89 7.33 -25.72 -22.69
N THR A 90 8.01 -24.75 -23.30
CA THR A 90 8.62 -23.64 -22.57
C THR A 90 7.58 -22.71 -21.95
N MET A 91 6.42 -22.50 -22.58
CA MET A 91 5.33 -21.75 -22.00
C MET A 91 4.80 -22.42 -20.72
N LEU A 92 4.62 -23.74 -20.74
CA LEU A 92 4.19 -24.49 -19.55
C LEU A 92 5.21 -24.38 -18.42
N SER A 93 6.51 -24.48 -18.74
CA SER A 93 7.60 -24.33 -17.77
C SER A 93 7.58 -22.94 -17.13
N VAL A 94 7.48 -21.88 -17.93
CA VAL A 94 7.38 -20.50 -17.42
C VAL A 94 6.15 -20.30 -16.53
N ASP A 95 5.00 -20.83 -16.94
CA ASP A 95 3.75 -20.71 -16.20
C ASP A 95 3.80 -21.45 -14.85
N GLU A 96 4.39 -22.63 -14.79
CA GLU A 96 4.63 -23.37 -13.55
C GLU A 96 5.59 -22.62 -12.59
N LEU A 97 6.68 -22.07 -13.12
CA LEU A 97 7.65 -21.30 -12.34
C LEU A 97 7.04 -19.99 -11.83
N LEU A 98 6.29 -19.26 -12.67
CA LEU A 98 5.55 -18.06 -12.27
C LEU A 98 4.53 -18.36 -11.18
N THR A 99 3.74 -19.42 -11.36
CA THR A 99 2.74 -19.86 -10.38
C THR A 99 3.39 -20.19 -9.04
N THR A 100 4.50 -20.92 -9.07
CA THR A 100 5.24 -21.30 -7.86
C THR A 100 5.83 -20.07 -7.15
N ALA A 101 6.45 -19.16 -7.90
CA ALA A 101 7.05 -17.94 -7.35
C ALA A 101 5.99 -17.01 -6.77
N THR A 102 4.87 -16.79 -7.47
CA THR A 102 3.77 -15.93 -7.01
C THR A 102 3.10 -16.52 -5.78
N PHE A 103 2.83 -17.82 -5.77
CA PHE A 103 2.23 -18.49 -4.61
C PHE A 103 3.12 -18.42 -3.38
N SER A 104 4.42 -18.73 -3.51
CA SER A 104 5.36 -18.73 -2.38
C SER A 104 5.58 -17.33 -1.80
N ALA A 105 5.49 -16.28 -2.61
CA ALA A 105 5.62 -14.89 -2.17
C ALA A 105 4.30 -14.24 -1.74
N GLY A 106 3.17 -14.95 -1.86
CA GLY A 106 1.83 -14.40 -1.61
C GLY A 106 1.47 -13.29 -2.60
N SER A 107 2.00 -13.35 -3.83
CA SER A 107 1.68 -12.41 -4.90
C SER A 107 0.33 -12.77 -5.54
N ASN A 108 -0.37 -11.77 -6.03
CA ASN A 108 -1.68 -11.91 -6.67
C ASN A 108 -1.56 -12.06 -8.19
N LEU A 109 -0.58 -11.40 -8.78
CA LEU A 109 -0.38 -11.35 -10.23
C LEU A 109 1.10 -11.15 -10.54
N ALA A 110 1.61 -11.88 -11.54
CA ALA A 110 2.93 -11.62 -12.14
C ALA A 110 2.82 -11.87 -13.65
N ILE A 111 3.24 -10.89 -14.44
CA ILE A 111 3.11 -10.94 -15.90
C ILE A 111 4.35 -10.38 -16.59
N TYR A 112 4.61 -10.88 -17.81
CA TYR A 112 5.46 -10.21 -18.78
C TYR A 112 4.61 -9.28 -19.65
N TYR A 113 5.03 -8.04 -19.77
CA TYR A 113 4.29 -6.97 -20.41
C TYR A 113 5.15 -6.24 -21.45
N ASP A 114 4.62 -6.11 -22.66
CA ASP A 114 5.24 -5.29 -23.70
C ASP A 114 4.73 -3.85 -23.58
N THR A 115 5.65 -2.92 -23.28
CA THR A 115 5.31 -1.51 -23.04
C THR A 115 4.97 -0.73 -24.30
N VAL A 116 5.38 -1.23 -25.48
CA VAL A 116 5.12 -0.60 -26.78
C VAL A 116 3.84 -1.12 -27.38
N LEU A 117 3.66 -2.45 -27.39
CA LEU A 117 2.48 -3.08 -27.97
C LEU A 117 1.28 -3.07 -27.02
N ASP A 118 1.49 -2.70 -25.74
CA ASP A 118 0.48 -2.74 -24.68
C ASP A 118 -0.16 -4.12 -24.52
N LEU A 119 0.67 -5.17 -24.58
CA LEU A 119 0.26 -6.56 -24.59
C LEU A 119 0.89 -7.36 -23.45
N ASN A 120 0.06 -8.25 -22.87
CA ASN A 120 0.53 -9.24 -21.92
C ASN A 120 0.96 -10.50 -22.67
N TYR A 121 2.19 -10.95 -22.47
CA TYR A 121 2.67 -12.19 -23.08
C TYR A 121 2.28 -13.43 -22.28
N LEU A 122 2.48 -13.36 -20.97
CA LEU A 122 2.16 -14.46 -20.07
C LEU A 122 1.66 -13.88 -18.75
N SER A 123 0.54 -14.36 -18.28
CA SER A 123 -0.11 -13.91 -17.05
C SER A 123 -0.35 -15.06 -16.06
N GLY A 124 0.26 -16.22 -16.25
CA GLY A 124 -0.10 -17.43 -15.53
C GLY A 124 -1.59 -17.75 -15.71
N TYR A 125 -2.19 -18.39 -14.72
CA TYR A 125 -3.62 -18.66 -14.70
C TYR A 125 -4.51 -17.45 -14.38
N GLN A 126 -3.91 -16.26 -14.19
CA GLN A 126 -4.68 -15.08 -13.77
C GLN A 126 -4.86 -14.10 -14.93
N PRO A 127 -6.06 -14.04 -15.50
CA PRO A 127 -6.36 -13.08 -16.56
C PRO A 127 -6.33 -11.65 -16.02
N VAL A 128 -5.76 -10.76 -16.82
CA VAL A 128 -5.61 -9.34 -16.52
C VAL A 128 -6.84 -8.56 -17.02
N LYS A 129 -7.19 -7.47 -16.37
CA LYS A 129 -8.25 -6.55 -16.82
C LYS A 129 -7.91 -6.00 -18.21
N THR A 130 -8.91 -5.83 -19.06
CA THR A 130 -8.75 -5.23 -20.39
C THR A 130 -8.32 -3.76 -20.33
N SER A 131 -8.59 -3.09 -19.20
CA SER A 131 -8.18 -1.71 -18.93
C SER A 131 -6.80 -1.61 -18.27
N PHE A 132 -6.02 -2.69 -18.26
CA PHE A 132 -4.69 -2.71 -17.66
C PHE A 132 -3.77 -1.67 -18.28
N ARG A 133 -3.23 -0.78 -17.45
CA ARG A 133 -2.33 0.31 -17.85
C ARG A 133 -1.37 0.62 -16.70
N PRO A 134 -0.31 -0.18 -16.51
CA PRO A 134 0.61 -0.01 -15.39
C PRO A 134 1.28 1.36 -15.39
N ALA A 135 1.55 1.93 -16.55
CA ALA A 135 2.16 3.26 -16.66
C ALA A 135 1.27 4.42 -16.17
N GLN A 136 -0.03 4.18 -15.96
CA GLN A 136 -0.98 5.18 -15.44
C GLN A 136 -1.19 5.07 -13.92
N LEU A 137 -0.62 4.04 -13.28
CA LEU A 137 -0.73 3.89 -11.84
C LEU A 137 0.14 4.93 -11.10
N PRO A 138 -0.32 5.45 -9.96
CA PRO A 138 0.45 6.38 -9.16
C PRO A 138 1.76 5.75 -8.68
N ALA A 139 2.90 6.33 -9.07
CA ALA A 139 4.23 5.88 -8.65
C ALA A 139 4.65 6.57 -7.35
N ILE A 140 5.14 5.79 -6.39
CA ILE A 140 5.75 6.31 -5.15
C ILE A 140 7.27 6.37 -5.26
N GLN A 141 7.85 5.58 -6.13
CA GLN A 141 9.28 5.59 -6.43
C GLN A 141 9.49 5.21 -7.89
N GLN A 142 10.35 5.98 -8.56
CA GLN A 142 10.75 5.70 -9.93
C GLN A 142 12.26 5.91 -10.07
N THR A 143 12.99 4.85 -10.42
CA THR A 143 14.43 4.89 -10.66
C THR A 143 14.77 4.08 -11.90
N GLY A 144 15.04 4.78 -13.00
CA GLY A 144 15.36 4.12 -14.27
C GLY A 144 14.22 3.23 -14.77
N LEU A 145 14.48 1.90 -14.81
CA LEU A 145 13.51 0.90 -15.27
C LEU A 145 12.66 0.30 -14.13
N LEU A 146 12.75 0.83 -12.91
CA LEU A 146 12.07 0.31 -11.73
C LEU A 146 11.06 1.33 -11.23
N ILE A 147 9.79 0.94 -11.17
CA ILE A 147 8.69 1.78 -10.71
C ILE A 147 7.91 1.01 -9.64
N PHE A 148 7.86 1.55 -8.43
CA PHE A 148 6.97 1.11 -7.37
C PHE A 148 5.71 1.95 -7.38
N HIS A 149 4.57 1.29 -7.40
CA HIS A 149 3.27 1.96 -7.39
C HIS A 149 2.70 2.03 -5.97
N ALA A 150 1.98 3.10 -5.69
CA ALA A 150 1.16 3.25 -4.50
C ALA A 150 0.13 2.13 -4.39
N VAL A 151 -0.51 2.01 -3.23
CA VAL A 151 -1.63 1.09 -3.06
C VAL A 151 -2.73 1.45 -4.06
N HIS A 152 -3.19 0.46 -4.80
CA HIS A 152 -4.23 0.60 -5.82
C HIS A 152 -5.07 -0.68 -5.93
N THR A 153 -6.16 -0.63 -6.69
CA THR A 153 -6.97 -1.82 -6.96
C THR A 153 -6.24 -2.78 -7.90
N SER A 154 -6.24 -4.07 -7.58
CA SER A 154 -5.63 -5.13 -8.40
C SER A 154 -6.04 -5.05 -9.86
N GLN A 155 -5.09 -5.28 -10.76
CA GLN A 155 -5.29 -5.39 -12.20
C GLN A 155 -5.72 -6.80 -12.65
N SER A 156 -5.77 -7.77 -11.73
CA SER A 156 -6.37 -9.07 -12.00
C SER A 156 -7.85 -8.93 -12.31
N ARG A 157 -8.33 -9.66 -13.32
CA ARG A 157 -9.73 -9.62 -13.77
C ARG A 157 -10.71 -10.08 -12.69
N PHE A 158 -10.29 -10.96 -11.81
CA PHE A 158 -11.14 -11.59 -10.80
C PHE A 158 -10.96 -11.02 -9.40
N SER A 159 -10.13 -9.98 -9.24
CA SER A 159 -9.82 -9.40 -7.95
C SER A 159 -9.99 -7.89 -7.96
N ASN A 160 -10.62 -7.37 -6.91
CA ASN A 160 -10.74 -5.93 -6.65
C ASN A 160 -10.14 -5.55 -5.29
N ILE A 161 -9.19 -6.35 -4.80
CA ILE A 161 -8.51 -6.10 -3.54
C ILE A 161 -7.46 -5.00 -3.69
N PRO A 162 -7.11 -4.30 -2.61
CA PRO A 162 -5.98 -3.39 -2.58
C PRO A 162 -4.67 -4.18 -2.76
N VAL A 163 -3.78 -3.65 -3.59
CA VAL A 163 -2.46 -4.23 -3.87
C VAL A 163 -1.40 -3.13 -3.90
N VAL A 164 -0.16 -3.50 -3.63
CA VAL A 164 1.02 -2.77 -4.08
C VAL A 164 1.59 -3.47 -5.30
N SER A 165 2.23 -2.74 -6.19
CA SER A 165 2.79 -3.33 -7.41
C SER A 165 4.14 -2.75 -7.77
N LEU A 166 4.84 -3.51 -8.62
CA LEU A 166 6.12 -3.16 -9.17
C LEU A 166 6.07 -3.37 -10.68
N LEU A 167 6.53 -2.36 -11.43
CA LEU A 167 6.83 -2.47 -12.85
C LEU A 167 8.34 -2.35 -13.01
N ARG A 168 8.97 -3.34 -13.62
CA ARG A 168 10.40 -3.37 -13.90
C ARG A 168 10.67 -3.64 -15.37
N GLY A 169 11.37 -2.72 -16.03
CA GLY A 169 11.87 -2.96 -17.37
C GLY A 169 12.96 -4.05 -17.34
N THR A 170 12.88 -4.99 -18.28
CA THR A 170 13.90 -6.04 -18.42
C THR A 170 14.88 -5.60 -19.52
N PRO A 171 16.17 -5.43 -19.23
CA PRO A 171 17.17 -5.13 -20.26
C PRO A 171 17.43 -6.38 -21.09
N SER A 172 16.50 -6.76 -21.94
CA SER A 172 16.70 -7.88 -22.88
C SER A 172 17.35 -7.36 -24.16
N SER A 173 18.39 -8.04 -24.62
CA SER A 173 18.98 -7.83 -25.96
C SER A 173 17.98 -8.21 -27.08
N ALA A 174 16.94 -8.95 -26.76
CA ALA A 174 15.91 -9.40 -27.71
C ALA A 174 14.71 -8.48 -27.80
N SER A 175 14.39 -7.71 -26.76
CA SER A 175 13.28 -6.74 -26.76
C SER A 175 13.55 -5.65 -25.73
N LYS A 176 13.73 -4.40 -26.18
CA LYS A 176 13.94 -3.23 -25.30
C LYS A 176 12.66 -2.79 -24.57
N ASP A 177 11.54 -3.37 -24.95
CA ASP A 177 10.21 -2.88 -24.59
C ASP A 177 9.49 -3.82 -23.62
N LEU A 178 10.19 -4.85 -23.15
CA LEU A 178 9.65 -5.83 -22.22
C LEU A 178 9.82 -5.37 -20.77
N ALA A 179 8.75 -5.48 -20.02
CA ALA A 179 8.74 -5.24 -18.58
C ALA A 179 8.09 -6.42 -17.85
N VAL A 180 8.40 -6.58 -16.58
CA VAL A 180 7.65 -7.44 -15.67
C VAL A 180 6.76 -6.56 -14.79
N TYR A 181 5.51 -6.95 -14.61
CA TYR A 181 4.58 -6.32 -13.71
C TYR A 181 4.10 -7.33 -12.68
N ILE A 182 4.17 -6.96 -11.41
CA ILE A 182 3.87 -7.86 -10.30
C ILE A 182 3.02 -7.14 -9.28
N GLU A 183 1.99 -7.81 -8.75
CA GLU A 183 1.12 -7.31 -7.69
C GLU A 183 1.22 -8.18 -6.44
N LYS A 184 1.12 -7.56 -5.28
CA LYS A 184 0.97 -8.24 -3.99
C LYS A 184 -0.17 -7.63 -3.20
N PRO A 185 -1.11 -8.45 -2.67
CA PRO A 185 -2.20 -7.98 -1.84
C PRO A 185 -1.70 -7.26 -0.58
N VAL A 186 -2.42 -6.21 -0.19
CA VAL A 186 -2.22 -5.53 1.08
C VAL A 186 -3.57 -5.51 1.81
N ASP A 187 -3.66 -6.22 2.92
CA ASP A 187 -4.87 -6.23 3.74
C ASP A 187 -4.84 -5.05 4.73
N LEU A 188 -5.03 -3.86 4.19
CA LEU A 188 -5.05 -2.63 4.98
C LEU A 188 -6.26 -2.54 5.90
N ASP A 189 -7.40 -3.06 5.46
CA ASP A 189 -8.63 -3.06 6.26
C ASP A 189 -8.43 -3.88 7.53
N MET A 190 -7.79 -5.04 7.43
CA MET A 190 -7.47 -5.87 8.58
C MET A 190 -6.52 -5.14 9.55
N LEU A 191 -5.47 -4.51 9.04
CA LEU A 191 -4.51 -3.75 9.85
C LEU A 191 -5.18 -2.57 10.56
N VAL A 192 -5.95 -1.76 9.83
CA VAL A 192 -6.67 -0.61 10.39
C VAL A 192 -7.71 -1.06 11.41
N ASP A 193 -8.45 -2.13 11.14
CA ASP A 193 -9.47 -2.67 12.04
C ASP A 193 -8.87 -3.26 13.32
N GLU A 194 -7.69 -3.87 13.26
CA GLU A 194 -6.98 -4.35 14.44
C GLU A 194 -6.64 -3.20 15.38
N TYR A 195 -6.11 -2.09 14.86
CA TYR A 195 -5.82 -0.90 15.64
C TYR A 195 -7.10 -0.21 16.15
N ARG A 196 -8.14 -0.11 15.33
CA ARG A 196 -9.44 0.43 15.75
C ARG A 196 -10.04 -0.35 16.92
N LYS A 197 -10.01 -1.69 16.87
CA LYS A 197 -10.51 -2.56 17.94
C LYS A 197 -9.66 -2.48 19.20
N SER A 198 -8.34 -2.42 19.06
CA SER A 198 -7.40 -2.41 20.17
C SER A 198 -7.41 -1.11 20.96
N TYR A 199 -7.60 0.03 20.28
CA TYR A 199 -7.45 1.34 20.88
C TYR A 199 -8.74 2.18 20.89
N GLY A 200 -9.80 1.74 20.23
CA GLY A 200 -11.10 2.42 20.21
C GLY A 200 -11.14 3.73 19.40
N TYR A 201 -10.12 3.99 18.58
CA TYR A 201 -10.08 5.16 17.68
C TYR A 201 -10.61 4.81 16.30
N ASP A 202 -11.27 5.74 15.64
CA ASP A 202 -11.64 5.62 14.22
C ASP A 202 -10.46 6.08 13.37
N LEU A 203 -9.70 5.11 12.84
CA LEU A 203 -8.49 5.35 12.08
C LEU A 203 -8.77 5.27 10.58
N ILE A 204 -8.21 6.22 9.84
CA ILE A 204 -8.17 6.23 8.39
C ILE A 204 -6.70 6.18 7.96
N PHE A 205 -6.37 5.23 7.10
CA PHE A 205 -5.05 5.17 6.47
C PHE A 205 -5.06 5.95 5.17
N LEU A 206 -4.08 6.84 5.02
CA LEU A 206 -3.84 7.62 3.80
C LEU A 206 -2.42 7.38 3.31
N GLN A 207 -2.26 7.05 2.04
CA GLN A 207 -0.95 7.08 1.38
C GLN A 207 -0.85 8.35 0.55
N LEU A 208 0.21 9.13 0.79
CA LEU A 208 0.42 10.44 0.17
C LEU A 208 1.62 10.41 -0.77
N ASP A 209 1.63 11.29 -1.76
CA ASP A 209 2.84 11.64 -2.50
C ASP A 209 3.64 12.74 -1.80
N ASP A 210 4.79 13.12 -2.38
CA ASP A 210 5.67 14.16 -1.84
C ASP A 210 5.01 15.56 -1.83
N SER A 211 3.93 15.76 -2.58
CA SER A 211 3.17 17.01 -2.63
C SER A 211 2.04 17.08 -1.60
N GLY A 212 1.80 15.98 -0.86
CA GLY A 212 0.70 15.83 0.08
C GLY A 212 -0.63 15.46 -0.57
N THR A 213 -0.62 14.99 -1.83
CA THR A 213 -1.82 14.48 -2.50
C THR A 213 -2.10 13.05 -2.04
N VAL A 214 -3.35 12.74 -1.71
CA VAL A 214 -3.79 11.39 -1.33
C VAL A 214 -3.74 10.48 -2.56
N LEU A 215 -2.86 9.49 -2.54
CA LEU A 215 -2.76 8.44 -3.57
C LEU A 215 -3.73 7.29 -3.29
N TYR A 216 -3.87 6.93 -2.03
CA TYR A 216 -4.79 5.90 -1.56
C TYR A 216 -5.39 6.27 -0.21
N SER A 217 -6.65 5.89 0.02
CA SER A 217 -7.36 6.05 1.28
C SER A 217 -8.13 4.77 1.63
N SER A 218 -8.11 4.38 2.90
CA SER A 218 -8.95 3.31 3.44
C SER A 218 -10.41 3.75 3.72
N SER A 219 -10.77 5.00 3.38
CA SER A 219 -12.11 5.57 3.63
C SER A 219 -12.58 6.40 2.43
N ASP A 220 -13.84 6.23 2.07
CA ASP A 220 -14.48 7.03 1.03
C ASP A 220 -14.68 8.52 1.45
N ALA A 221 -14.55 8.81 2.74
CA ALA A 221 -14.65 10.19 3.24
C ALA A 221 -13.50 11.09 2.76
N VAL A 222 -12.35 10.50 2.44
CA VAL A 222 -11.18 11.20 1.91
C VAL A 222 -10.74 10.50 0.63
N PRO A 223 -11.29 10.87 -0.53
CA PRO A 223 -10.97 10.17 -1.78
C PRO A 223 -9.55 10.46 -2.28
N ALA A 224 -9.01 9.55 -3.10
CA ALA A 224 -7.76 9.77 -3.80
C ALA A 224 -7.82 11.05 -4.67
N GLY A 225 -6.71 11.79 -4.72
CA GLY A 225 -6.61 13.09 -5.37
C GLY A 225 -6.88 14.29 -4.44
N THR A 226 -7.33 14.06 -3.20
CA THR A 226 -7.53 15.14 -2.21
C THR A 226 -6.16 15.67 -1.73
N GLN A 227 -6.05 16.98 -1.51
CA GLN A 227 -4.86 17.59 -0.91
C GLN A 227 -4.96 17.55 0.62
N MET A 228 -3.85 17.29 1.32
CA MET A 228 -3.83 17.27 2.79
C MET A 228 -4.21 18.60 3.43
N THR A 229 -3.94 19.73 2.76
CA THR A 229 -4.37 21.07 3.19
C THR A 229 -5.88 21.17 3.32
N ASP A 230 -6.61 20.60 2.35
CA ASP A 230 -8.07 20.63 2.33
C ASP A 230 -8.69 19.78 3.45
N ILE A 231 -7.99 18.70 3.84
CA ILE A 231 -8.40 17.84 4.96
C ILE A 231 -8.25 18.58 6.29
N ALA A 232 -7.14 19.31 6.48
CA ALA A 232 -6.90 20.07 7.70
C ALA A 232 -7.92 21.20 7.89
N GLU A 233 -8.28 21.92 6.81
CA GLU A 233 -9.29 22.98 6.84
C GLU A 233 -10.72 22.45 7.10
N SER A 234 -11.02 21.21 6.71
CA SER A 234 -12.35 20.62 6.93
C SER A 234 -12.53 20.04 8.34
N ALA A 235 -11.44 19.91 9.11
CA ALA A 235 -11.45 19.35 10.47
C ALA A 235 -11.51 20.40 11.59
N GLU A 236 -11.45 21.70 11.26
CA GLU A 236 -11.68 22.84 12.17
C GLU A 236 -13.15 23.24 12.21
#